data_d994e12ecfb18897839406b694a27356
#
_entry.id   d994e12ecfb18897839406b694a27356
#
_cell.length_a   1.000
_cell.length_b   1.000
_cell.length_c   1.000
_cell.angle_alpha   90.00
_cell.angle_beta   90.00
_cell.angle_gamma   90.00
#
_symmetry.space_group_name_H-M   'P 1'
#
loop_
_entity.id
_entity.type
_entity.pdbx_description
1 polymer ?
#
loop_
_entity_poly.entity_id
_entity_poly.type
_entity_poly.pdbx_seq_one_letter_code
_entity_poly.pdbx_strand_id
1 'polypeptide(L)'
;LHSLSIALCVDWADEDDLRHMEETIALINFYTERKDFRRLSECNTRFHIQIAKASRNKWLYDIMERLLSYTSVFREYAVSRPGRMEIACREHTDIYRAIYDRDKDAALALIHTHVQKAFTIS
;
A
#
# COMPACT_ATOMS: atom_id res chain seq x y z
N LEU A 1 -5.22 12.25 0.54
CA LEU A 1 -4.65 11.67 1.77
C LEU A 1 -3.52 10.69 1.50
N HIS A 2 -3.69 9.79 0.53
CA HIS A 2 -2.64 8.84 0.18
C HIS A 2 -1.37 9.55 -0.29
N SER A 3 -1.51 10.59 -1.10
CA SER A 3 -0.35 11.35 -1.60
C SER A 3 0.40 12.04 -0.46
N LEU A 4 -0.33 12.65 0.47
CA LEU A 4 0.30 13.29 1.63
C LEU A 4 1.00 12.26 2.51
N SER A 5 0.35 11.13 2.74
CA SER A 5 0.88 10.04 3.56
C SER A 5 2.22 9.55 3.00
N ILE A 6 2.28 9.26 1.69
CA ILE A 6 3.49 8.73 1.10
C ILE A 6 4.61 9.77 0.99
N ALA A 7 4.26 11.03 0.72
CA ALA A 7 5.26 12.10 0.67
C ALA A 7 5.99 12.23 2.01
N LEU A 8 5.24 12.25 3.11
CA LEU A 8 5.81 12.30 4.44
C LEU A 8 6.57 11.02 4.79
N CYS A 9 6.07 9.86 4.36
CA CYS A 9 6.75 8.60 4.56
C CYS A 9 8.14 8.60 3.91
N VAL A 10 8.25 9.09 2.68
CA VAL A 10 9.54 9.19 1.98
C VAL A 10 10.53 10.04 2.78
N ASP A 11 10.05 11.11 3.41
CA ASP A 11 10.91 12.00 4.19
C ASP A 11 11.30 11.42 5.56
N TRP A 12 10.39 10.69 6.22
CA TRP A 12 10.53 10.36 7.64
C TRP A 12 10.70 8.89 7.98
N ALA A 13 10.50 7.97 7.03
CA ALA A 13 10.64 6.54 7.31
C ALA A 13 12.08 6.21 7.75
N ASP A 14 12.21 5.49 8.85
CA ASP A 14 13.51 5.01 9.32
C ASP A 14 13.77 3.58 8.85
N GLU A 15 14.93 3.03 9.25
CA GLU A 15 15.31 1.67 8.84
C GLU A 15 14.33 0.61 9.33
N ASP A 16 13.79 0.78 10.53
CA ASP A 16 12.79 -0.16 11.07
C ASP A 16 11.49 -0.11 10.26
N ASP A 17 11.04 1.08 9.90
CA ASP A 17 9.86 1.23 9.04
C ASP A 17 10.06 0.52 7.70
N LEU A 18 11.21 0.74 7.08
CA LEU A 18 11.53 0.14 5.78
C LEU A 18 11.61 -1.38 5.89
N ARG A 19 12.18 -1.91 6.96
CA ARG A 19 12.25 -3.36 7.18
C ARG A 19 10.86 -3.96 7.34
N HIS A 20 9.98 -3.33 8.10
CA HIS A 20 8.61 -3.81 8.27
C HIS A 20 7.83 -3.78 6.96
N MET A 21 8.01 -2.74 6.16
CA MET A 21 7.39 -2.67 4.83
C MET A 21 7.91 -3.77 3.92
N GLU A 22 9.21 -4.04 3.95
CA GLU A 22 9.81 -5.10 3.15
C GLU A 22 9.23 -6.46 3.50
N GLU A 23 9.06 -6.74 4.79
CA GLU A 23 8.43 -7.98 5.25
C GLU A 23 6.99 -8.09 4.72
N THR A 24 6.25 -7.00 4.75
CA THR A 24 4.88 -6.97 4.22
C THR A 24 4.86 -7.22 2.72
N ILE A 25 5.78 -6.63 1.97
CA ILE A 25 5.90 -6.87 0.53
C ILE A 25 6.22 -8.33 0.25
N ALA A 26 7.07 -8.96 1.04
CA ALA A 26 7.36 -10.38 0.90
C ALA A 26 6.10 -11.22 1.09
N LEU A 27 5.26 -10.88 2.07
CA LEU A 27 3.98 -11.57 2.30
C LEU A 27 3.00 -11.34 1.15
N ILE A 28 2.96 -10.14 0.60
CA ILE A 28 2.13 -9.81 -0.57
C ILE A 28 2.50 -10.71 -1.74
N ASN A 29 3.79 -10.87 -2.01
CA ASN A 29 4.28 -11.76 -3.07
C ASN A 29 3.89 -13.22 -2.79
N PHE A 30 4.07 -13.65 -1.56
CA PHE A 30 3.76 -15.01 -1.13
C PHE A 30 2.28 -15.35 -1.33
N TYR A 31 1.38 -14.48 -0.89
CA TYR A 31 -0.06 -14.73 -1.03
C TYR A 31 -0.55 -14.56 -2.47
N THR A 32 0.10 -13.71 -3.26
CA THR A 32 -0.20 -13.57 -4.69
C THR A 32 0.09 -14.85 -5.43
N GLU A 33 1.23 -15.50 -5.16
CA GLU A 33 1.58 -16.77 -5.78
C GLU A 33 0.57 -17.87 -5.44
N ARG A 34 0.03 -17.85 -4.23
CA ARG A 34 -0.95 -18.84 -3.75
C ARG A 34 -2.39 -18.47 -4.10
N LYS A 35 -2.61 -17.32 -4.73
CA LYS A 35 -3.93 -16.81 -5.07
C LYS A 35 -4.87 -16.69 -3.87
N ASP A 36 -4.29 -16.37 -2.71
CA ASP A 36 -5.01 -16.15 -1.47
C ASP A 36 -5.37 -14.66 -1.38
N PHE A 37 -6.44 -14.28 -2.06
CA PHE A 37 -6.82 -12.86 -2.19
C PHE A 37 -7.20 -12.24 -0.85
N ARG A 38 -7.76 -13.00 0.08
CA ARG A 38 -8.14 -12.46 1.40
C ARG A 38 -6.93 -12.02 2.21
N ARG A 39 -5.92 -12.91 2.32
CA ARG A 39 -4.70 -12.59 3.05
C ARG A 39 -3.87 -11.54 2.33
N LEU A 40 -3.89 -11.58 1.00
CA LEU A 40 -3.26 -10.52 0.21
C LEU A 40 -3.89 -9.16 0.51
N SER A 41 -5.22 -9.08 0.55
CA SER A 41 -5.92 -7.84 0.84
C SER A 41 -5.58 -7.30 2.24
N GLU A 42 -5.48 -8.19 3.23
CA GLU A 42 -5.05 -7.80 4.58
C GLU A 42 -3.63 -7.23 4.58
N CYS A 43 -2.73 -7.82 3.81
CA CYS A 43 -1.36 -7.34 3.70
C CYS A 43 -1.29 -6.00 2.95
N ASN A 44 -2.12 -5.83 1.92
CA ASN A 44 -2.22 -4.55 1.22
C ASN A 44 -2.64 -3.43 2.17
N THR A 45 -3.63 -3.71 3.01
CA THR A 45 -4.08 -2.76 4.04
C THR A 45 -2.95 -2.45 5.02
N ARG A 46 -2.24 -3.48 5.48
CA ARG A 46 -1.11 -3.33 6.39
C ARG A 46 -0.03 -2.42 5.79
N PHE A 47 0.27 -2.60 4.52
CA PHE A 47 1.28 -1.79 3.84
C PHE A 47 0.90 -0.30 3.83
N HIS A 48 -0.34 0.02 3.49
CA HIS A 48 -0.82 1.40 3.50
C HIS A 48 -0.82 2.01 4.90
N ILE A 49 -1.14 1.23 5.93
CA ILE A 49 -1.07 1.67 7.32
C ILE A 49 0.39 1.93 7.73
N GLN A 50 1.32 1.07 7.30
CA GLN A 50 2.74 1.27 7.58
C GLN A 50 3.26 2.57 6.96
N ILE A 51 2.82 2.89 5.75
CA ILE A 51 3.16 4.17 5.11
C ILE A 51 2.65 5.33 5.97
N ALA A 52 1.40 5.29 6.39
CA ALA A 52 0.81 6.34 7.20
C ALA A 52 1.52 6.49 8.56
N LYS A 53 1.88 5.37 9.18
CA LYS A 53 2.62 5.39 10.45
C LYS A 53 4.00 6.00 10.28
N ALA A 54 4.69 5.66 9.20
CA ALA A 54 6.03 6.18 8.91
C ALA A 54 6.01 7.68 8.56
N SER A 55 4.85 8.24 8.23
CA SER A 55 4.71 9.67 7.99
C SER A 55 4.97 10.52 9.24
N ARG A 56 4.96 9.91 10.42
CA ARG A 56 5.12 10.57 11.73
C ARG A 56 4.01 11.59 12.04
N ASN A 57 2.87 11.46 11.38
CA ASN A 57 1.72 12.32 11.59
C ASN A 57 0.56 11.48 12.12
N LYS A 58 0.31 11.58 13.42
CA LYS A 58 -0.71 10.76 14.09
C LYS A 58 -2.12 11.03 13.55
N TRP A 59 -2.44 12.28 13.27
CA TRP A 59 -3.74 12.65 12.72
C TRP A 59 -3.98 11.97 11.37
N LEU A 60 -2.98 11.99 10.51
CA LEU A 60 -3.03 11.34 9.22
C LEU A 60 -3.17 9.83 9.37
N TYR A 61 -2.42 9.25 10.29
CA TYR A 61 -2.50 7.82 10.59
C TYR A 61 -3.93 7.44 11.02
N ASP A 62 -4.53 8.18 11.94
CA ASP A 62 -5.88 7.88 12.43
C ASP A 62 -6.92 7.96 11.31
N ILE A 63 -6.82 8.96 10.45
CA ILE A 63 -7.74 9.11 9.32
C ILE A 63 -7.54 7.99 8.31
N MET A 64 -6.30 7.66 7.98
CA MET A 64 -5.99 6.59 7.02
C MET A 64 -6.48 5.23 7.54
N GLU A 65 -6.32 4.96 8.83
CA GLU A 65 -6.80 3.72 9.42
C GLU A 65 -8.32 3.59 9.28
N ARG A 66 -9.05 4.66 9.55
CA ARG A 66 -10.50 4.67 9.37
C ARG A 66 -10.91 4.49 7.91
N LEU A 67 -10.26 5.22 7.01
CA LEU A 67 -10.55 5.12 5.58
C LEU A 67 -10.32 3.70 5.07
N LEU A 68 -9.21 3.10 5.44
CA LEU A 68 -8.87 1.75 5.01
C LEU A 68 -9.83 0.71 5.62
N SER A 69 -10.28 0.93 6.84
CA SER A 69 -11.30 0.08 7.45
C SER A 69 -12.62 0.15 6.70
N TYR A 70 -13.08 1.35 6.36
CA TYR A 70 -14.32 1.55 5.60
C TYR A 70 -14.29 0.90 4.23
N THR A 71 -13.13 0.92 3.57
CA THR A 71 -13.01 0.43 2.19
C THR A 71 -12.52 -1.02 2.10
N SER A 72 -12.34 -1.72 3.24
CA SER A 72 -11.71 -3.03 3.26
C SER A 72 -12.46 -4.07 2.42
N VAL A 73 -13.78 -4.14 2.53
CA VAL A 73 -14.58 -5.10 1.77
C VAL A 73 -14.49 -4.82 0.28
N PHE A 74 -14.56 -3.54 -0.10
CA PHE A 74 -14.44 -3.13 -1.49
C PHE A 74 -13.08 -3.51 -2.07
N ARG A 75 -11.99 -3.28 -1.31
CA ARG A 75 -10.65 -3.58 -1.76
C ARG A 75 -10.41 -5.09 -1.86
N GLU A 76 -10.97 -5.88 -0.93
CA GLU A 76 -10.91 -7.33 -1.00
C GLU A 76 -11.62 -7.82 -2.27
N TYR A 77 -12.79 -7.29 -2.57
CA TYR A 77 -13.51 -7.62 -3.79
C TYR A 77 -12.69 -7.26 -5.03
N ALA A 78 -12.08 -6.07 -5.04
CA ALA A 78 -11.30 -5.61 -6.18
C ALA A 78 -10.14 -6.56 -6.52
N VAL A 79 -9.39 -7.03 -5.51
CA VAL A 79 -8.26 -7.94 -5.76
C VAL A 79 -8.71 -9.37 -6.05
N SER A 80 -9.95 -9.74 -5.72
CA SER A 80 -10.48 -11.07 -6.03
C SER A 80 -10.78 -11.24 -7.53
N ARG A 81 -10.82 -10.15 -8.28
CA ARG A 81 -11.11 -10.20 -9.71
C ARG A 81 -9.92 -10.75 -10.50
N PRO A 82 -10.17 -11.46 -11.62
CA PRO A 82 -9.09 -12.08 -12.38
C PRO A 82 -7.99 -11.09 -12.79
N GLY A 83 -6.74 -11.47 -12.54
CA GLY A 83 -5.56 -10.67 -12.90
C GLY A 83 -5.25 -9.52 -11.97
N ARG A 84 -6.12 -9.21 -11.01
CA ARG A 84 -5.93 -8.05 -10.13
C ARG A 84 -4.89 -8.27 -9.04
N MET A 85 -4.75 -9.48 -8.54
CA MET A 85 -3.74 -9.78 -7.51
C MET A 85 -2.34 -9.50 -8.02
N GLU A 86 -2.04 -9.93 -9.23
CA GLU A 86 -0.72 -9.75 -9.83
C GLU A 86 -0.41 -8.27 -10.07
N ILE A 87 -1.41 -7.51 -10.51
CA ILE A 87 -1.29 -6.06 -10.71
C ILE A 87 -1.04 -5.37 -9.37
N ALA A 88 -1.84 -5.68 -8.34
CA ALA A 88 -1.69 -5.10 -7.02
C ALA A 88 -0.33 -5.42 -6.40
N CYS A 89 0.13 -6.65 -6.55
CA CYS A 89 1.44 -7.07 -6.06
C CYS A 89 2.55 -6.24 -6.68
N ARG A 90 2.51 -6.06 -7.99
CA ARG A 90 3.51 -5.28 -8.72
C ARG A 90 3.49 -3.81 -8.31
N GLU A 91 2.29 -3.24 -8.19
CA GLU A 91 2.12 -1.85 -7.78
C GLU A 91 2.66 -1.60 -6.38
N HIS A 92 2.35 -2.47 -5.42
CA HIS A 92 2.84 -2.32 -4.06
C HIS A 92 4.36 -2.49 -3.97
N THR A 93 4.91 -3.43 -4.71
CA THR A 93 6.36 -3.63 -4.77
C THR A 93 7.07 -2.39 -5.32
N ASP A 94 6.53 -1.81 -6.39
CA ASP A 94 7.10 -0.60 -7.00
C ASP A 94 7.01 0.60 -6.05
N ILE A 95 5.89 0.74 -5.34
CA ILE A 95 5.72 1.81 -4.34
C ILE A 95 6.76 1.66 -3.24
N TYR A 96 6.93 0.47 -2.71
CA TYR A 96 7.95 0.23 -1.67
C TYR A 96 9.34 0.59 -2.16
N ARG A 97 9.69 0.20 -3.37
CA ARG A 97 11.00 0.52 -3.95
C ARG A 97 11.24 2.01 -4.05
N ALA A 98 10.23 2.77 -4.46
CA ALA A 98 10.32 4.23 -4.52
C ALA A 98 10.53 4.83 -3.13
N ILE A 99 9.84 4.30 -2.11
CA ILE A 99 10.04 4.75 -0.73
C ILE A 99 11.46 4.43 -0.26
N TYR A 100 11.92 3.23 -0.51
CA TYR A 100 13.27 2.79 -0.15
C TYR A 100 14.34 3.68 -0.77
N ASP A 101 14.17 4.02 -2.04
CA ASP A 101 15.09 4.87 -2.79
C ASP A 101 14.92 6.36 -2.47
N ARG A 102 13.96 6.72 -1.62
CA ARG A 102 13.62 8.12 -1.30
C ARG A 102 13.26 8.94 -2.53
N ASP A 103 12.70 8.30 -3.54
CA ASP A 103 12.28 8.95 -4.78
C ASP A 103 10.83 9.43 -4.63
N LYS A 104 10.67 10.64 -4.13
CA LYS A 104 9.36 11.20 -3.81
C LYS A 104 8.48 11.34 -5.05
N ASP A 105 9.04 11.81 -6.16
CA ASP A 105 8.27 12.01 -7.39
C ASP A 105 7.73 10.68 -7.91
N ALA A 106 8.55 9.64 -7.93
CA ALA A 106 8.12 8.31 -8.33
C ALA A 106 7.06 7.76 -7.38
N ALA A 107 7.28 7.92 -6.07
CA ALA A 107 6.33 7.44 -5.07
C ALA A 107 4.96 8.10 -5.22
N LEU A 108 4.93 9.42 -5.43
CA LEU A 108 3.68 10.16 -5.63
C LEU A 108 2.96 9.72 -6.90
N ALA A 109 3.68 9.57 -8.00
CA ALA A 109 3.09 9.13 -9.26
C ALA A 109 2.50 7.71 -9.13
N LEU A 110 3.24 6.80 -8.50
CA LEU A 110 2.80 5.41 -8.32
C LEU A 110 1.58 5.31 -7.42
N ILE A 111 1.55 6.03 -6.30
CA ILE A 111 0.41 5.96 -5.38
C ILE A 111 -0.85 6.57 -6.02
N HIS A 112 -0.69 7.65 -6.77
CA HIS A 112 -1.81 8.28 -7.46
C HIS A 112 -2.47 7.32 -8.44
N THR A 113 -1.68 6.67 -9.29
CA THR A 113 -2.17 5.68 -10.25
C THR A 113 -2.80 4.48 -9.54
N HIS A 114 -2.17 4.00 -8.47
CA HIS A 114 -2.65 2.86 -7.70
C HIS A 114 -4.03 3.13 -7.09
N VAL A 115 -4.22 4.29 -6.47
CA VAL A 115 -5.48 4.66 -5.84
C VAL A 115 -6.57 4.84 -6.89
N GLN A 116 -6.26 5.46 -8.03
CA GLN A 116 -7.24 5.61 -9.12
C GLN A 116 -7.73 4.25 -9.64
N LYS A 117 -6.82 3.30 -9.84
CA LYS A 117 -7.19 1.96 -10.32
C LYS A 117 -8.08 1.22 -9.33
N ALA A 118 -7.86 1.42 -8.02
CA ALA A 118 -8.66 0.76 -7.00
C ALA A 118 -10.14 1.16 -7.07
N PHE A 119 -10.44 2.36 -7.55
CA PHE A 119 -11.81 2.85 -7.66
C PHE A 119 -12.39 2.70 -9.07
N THR A 120 -11.62 2.24 -10.04
CA THR A 120 -12.09 2.00 -11.39
C THR A 120 -12.40 0.52 -11.54
N ILE A 121 -13.63 0.13 -11.17
CA ILE A 121 -14.10 -1.23 -11.36
C ILE A 121 -14.89 -1.28 -12.67
N SER A 122 -14.23 -1.58 -13.71
CA SER A 122 -14.93 -1.86 -14.96
C SER A 122 -14.52 -3.20 -15.47
#